data_0a184a4b36d4e24f7a1a99a13e6e7126
#
_entry.id   0a184a4b36d4e24f7a1a99a13e6e7126
#
_cell.length_a   1.000
_cell.length_b   1.000
_cell.length_c   1.000
_cell.angle_alpha   90.00
_cell.angle_beta   90.00
_cell.angle_gamma   90.00
#
_symmetry.space_group_name_H-M   'P 1'
#
loop_
_entity.id
_entity.type
_entity.pdbx_description
1 polymer ?
#
loop_
_entity_poly.entity_id
_entity_poly.type
_entity_poly.pdbx_seq_one_letter_code
_entity_poly.pdbx_strand_id
1 'polypeptide(L)'
;MPCLQTQREPGLSRPLEDSLGRSWKVLAPRPNFPQLSLLSLAGWSSPPDLTPHSFGSIYHVSGVLSLPYAEVREPFEAWVDVAGGRSRIQYYHGQVVTYQFSHDRPFGVGYKVTPETTAAGENVRRCFRVNGTKAHPIRVQSVLPNLEGFQVVGHEHLGGQDCSVLQNETHWGLRRNVYTLWLAGGLHGPRLPVRYAVRGFSRLLGSHYDKYQLDYRNFSRHYPLDDVFSLPDRVPCRGVPSPEVKHHMQVNPMWDFVAREEDRAHGLFERFRHRHGRHYGDAAELEHRRRNFLHNLRFIDSHNRANRPFRLAPNHLTDRTPGELAALRGRLRSSRPNHGRPFPHEQLADVALPESLDWRLYGAVTPVKDQAVCGSCWSFATTGTLEGALFLKTGELVPLSQQMLIDCSWDVGNFGCDGGLEWQAYDWIQGHGGLASADSYGPYEGQNGVCHSNASTLAVRLAGYVNVPPANPTALKLALLRHGPVAVNVDASPRSFAFYANGVYYEPQCGHNLEQLNHAVLLVGYGLLQGQAFWLLKNSWSPLWGNSGYMLLAMKDNDCGVTAAATYPILE
;
A
#
# COMPACT_ATOMS: atom_id res chain seq x y z
N MET A 1 -8.43 -21.45 46.96
CA MET A 1 -8.87 -20.96 48.31
C MET A 1 -7.89 -19.95 48.80
N PRO A 2 -8.36 -18.92 49.51
CA PRO A 2 -9.16 -17.80 48.98
C PRO A 2 -8.59 -16.42 49.38
N CYS A 3 -9.13 -15.38 48.73
CA CYS A 3 -9.73 -14.19 49.35
C CYS A 3 -8.80 -13.21 50.09
N LEU A 4 -8.93 -11.89 50.03
CA LEU A 4 -10.03 -10.92 50.09
C LEU A 4 -9.46 -9.55 49.71
N GLN A 5 -10.12 -8.76 48.87
CA GLN A 5 -10.94 -7.56 49.15
C GLN A 5 -10.34 -6.51 50.09
N THR A 6 -10.24 -5.24 49.63
CA THR A 6 -11.09 -4.10 50.00
C THR A 6 -10.57 -2.82 49.32
N GLN A 7 -11.36 -2.19 48.50
CA GLN A 7 -12.08 -0.90 48.60
C GLN A 7 -11.38 0.26 49.33
N ARG A 8 -11.19 1.39 48.60
CA ARG A 8 -11.75 2.71 48.92
C ARG A 8 -11.28 3.82 47.98
N GLU A 9 -12.18 4.41 47.24
CA GLU A 9 -12.19 5.84 46.89
C GLU A 9 -12.81 6.62 48.10
N PRO A 10 -12.83 7.97 48.13
CA PRO A 10 -12.54 9.03 47.18
C PRO A 10 -11.74 10.23 47.75
N GLY A 11 -11.30 11.14 46.90
CA GLY A 11 -10.73 12.42 47.34
C GLY A 11 -10.76 13.50 46.28
N LEU A 12 -11.84 14.26 46.22
CA LEU A 12 -11.93 15.55 45.54
C LEU A 12 -10.81 16.50 46.00
N SER A 13 -10.15 17.17 45.09
CA SER A 13 -9.43 18.40 45.34
C SER A 13 -9.70 19.44 44.25
N ARG A 14 -10.07 20.60 44.72
CA ARG A 14 -10.56 21.82 44.08
C ARG A 14 -9.51 22.49 43.19
N PRO A 15 -9.95 23.39 42.27
CA PRO A 15 -9.03 24.16 41.43
C PRO A 15 -8.35 25.28 42.24
N LEU A 16 -7.08 25.52 41.94
CA LEU A 16 -6.34 26.71 42.39
C LEU A 16 -6.74 27.89 41.48
N GLU A 17 -7.41 28.85 42.08
CA GLU A 17 -7.55 30.20 41.58
C GLU A 17 -6.21 30.93 41.74
N ASP A 18 -5.70 31.53 40.65
CA ASP A 18 -4.64 32.51 40.73
C ASP A 18 -5.23 33.91 40.58
N SER A 19 -4.87 34.69 41.55
CA SER A 19 -5.31 36.05 41.80
C SER A 19 -4.66 37.00 40.80
N LEU A 20 -5.43 37.60 39.92
CA LEU A 20 -5.34 39.01 39.51
C LEU A 20 -6.41 39.29 38.42
N GLY A 21 -7.54 39.79 38.87
CA GLY A 21 -8.60 40.30 38.00
C GLY A 21 -8.16 41.51 37.18
N ARG A 22 -8.17 41.36 35.87
CA ARG A 22 -8.32 42.49 34.93
C ARG A 22 -9.00 42.03 33.65
N SER A 23 -10.25 42.44 33.53
CA SER A 23 -11.04 42.43 32.30
C SER A 23 -10.48 43.46 31.31
N TRP A 24 -10.03 43.00 30.13
CA TRP A 24 -9.74 43.87 29.00
C TRP A 24 -10.77 43.63 27.88
N LYS A 25 -11.72 44.57 27.76
CA LYS A 25 -12.53 44.73 26.56
C LYS A 25 -11.65 45.38 25.50
N VAL A 26 -11.30 44.67 24.46
CA VAL A 26 -10.70 45.25 23.24
C VAL A 26 -11.82 45.60 22.27
N LEU A 27 -12.04 46.89 22.13
CA LEU A 27 -12.85 47.48 21.07
C LEU A 27 -12.07 47.42 19.77
N ALA A 28 -12.63 46.76 18.75
CA ALA A 28 -12.12 46.81 17.40
C ALA A 28 -12.57 48.08 16.68
N PRO A 29 -11.70 48.84 15.97
CA PRO A 29 -12.12 49.95 15.15
C PRO A 29 -12.63 49.46 13.80
N ARG A 30 -13.78 49.95 13.38
CA ARG A 30 -14.30 49.82 11.99
C ARG A 30 -13.52 50.76 11.07
N PRO A 31 -13.05 50.35 9.92
CA PRO A 31 -12.59 51.30 8.89
C PRO A 31 -13.79 51.81 8.07
N ASN A 32 -13.94 53.13 8.03
CA ASN A 32 -14.78 53.85 7.11
C ASN A 32 -14.17 53.74 5.70
N PHE A 33 -14.95 53.27 4.73
CA PHE A 33 -14.66 53.44 3.31
C PHE A 33 -15.47 54.61 2.74
N PRO A 34 -14.86 55.48 1.93
CA PRO A 34 -15.58 56.56 1.24
C PRO A 34 -16.35 55.99 0.05
N GLN A 35 -17.58 56.46 -0.10
CA GLN A 35 -18.40 56.29 -1.30
C GLN A 35 -17.68 56.94 -2.51
N LEU A 36 -17.34 56.12 -3.51
CA LEU A 36 -16.97 56.57 -4.84
C LEU A 36 -18.14 56.36 -5.78
N SER A 37 -18.51 57.47 -6.42
CA SER A 37 -19.59 57.67 -7.36
C SER A 37 -19.50 56.77 -8.59
N LEU A 38 -20.67 56.30 -9.02
CA LEU A 38 -20.97 55.65 -10.29
C LEU A 38 -20.49 56.46 -11.49
N LEU A 39 -19.53 55.92 -12.24
CA LEU A 39 -19.33 56.21 -13.64
C LEU A 39 -19.67 54.97 -14.45
N SER A 40 -20.76 55.08 -15.19
CA SER A 40 -21.24 54.10 -16.16
C SER A 40 -20.22 53.95 -17.30
N LEU A 41 -19.60 52.74 -17.41
CA LEU A 41 -18.98 52.30 -18.64
C LEU A 41 -19.75 51.09 -19.17
N ALA A 42 -20.27 51.33 -20.36
CA ALA A 42 -21.02 50.36 -21.14
C ALA A 42 -20.16 49.17 -21.56
N GLY A 43 -20.74 47.99 -21.53
CA GLY A 43 -20.32 46.86 -22.37
C GLY A 43 -19.44 45.80 -21.72
N TRP A 44 -19.82 45.29 -20.52
CA TRP A 44 -19.35 43.97 -20.09
C TRP A 44 -20.57 43.04 -20.02
N SER A 45 -20.64 42.09 -20.96
CA SER A 45 -21.55 40.96 -20.86
C SER A 45 -21.29 40.25 -19.53
N SER A 46 -22.32 40.06 -18.73
CA SER A 46 -22.28 39.32 -17.49
C SER A 46 -21.50 38.02 -17.69
N PRO A 47 -20.60 37.61 -16.75
CA PRO A 47 -19.96 36.32 -16.85
C PRO A 47 -21.06 35.25 -16.91
N PRO A 48 -20.90 34.23 -17.77
CA PRO A 48 -21.92 33.20 -17.94
C PRO A 48 -22.19 32.51 -16.59
N ASP A 49 -23.47 32.31 -16.30
CA ASP A 49 -24.01 31.77 -15.07
C ASP A 49 -23.36 30.41 -14.75
N LEU A 50 -22.42 30.38 -13.81
CA LEU A 50 -21.70 29.18 -13.33
C LEU A 50 -22.48 28.52 -12.17
N THR A 51 -23.80 28.32 -12.37
CA THR A 51 -24.64 27.65 -11.37
C THR A 51 -24.16 26.20 -11.12
N PRO A 52 -24.47 25.60 -9.95
CA PRO A 52 -24.16 24.20 -9.65
C PRO A 52 -24.67 23.17 -10.68
N HIS A 53 -25.61 23.58 -11.54
CA HIS A 53 -26.20 22.76 -12.61
C HIS A 53 -25.56 22.93 -13.99
N SER A 54 -24.38 23.52 -14.10
CA SER A 54 -23.72 23.83 -15.39
C SER A 54 -23.46 22.61 -16.28
N PHE A 55 -23.42 21.38 -15.73
CA PHE A 55 -23.32 20.12 -16.48
C PHE A 55 -24.67 19.46 -16.74
N GLY A 56 -25.77 19.99 -16.20
CA GLY A 56 -27.10 19.41 -16.24
C GLY A 56 -27.42 18.57 -15.01
N SER A 57 -28.73 18.34 -14.77
CA SER A 57 -29.23 17.52 -13.66
C SER A 57 -29.14 16.02 -13.93
N ILE A 58 -28.95 15.64 -15.19
CA ILE A 58 -28.85 14.25 -15.66
C ILE A 58 -27.67 14.18 -16.61
N TYR A 59 -26.76 13.22 -16.38
CA TYR A 59 -25.65 12.95 -17.29
C TYR A 59 -25.07 11.55 -17.11
N HIS A 60 -24.42 11.09 -18.18
CA HIS A 60 -23.52 9.96 -18.20
C HIS A 60 -22.13 10.41 -18.64
N VAL A 61 -21.09 9.88 -18.01
CA VAL A 61 -19.70 10.17 -18.37
C VAL A 61 -18.79 9.01 -18.02
N SER A 62 -17.86 8.69 -18.89
CA SER A 62 -16.72 7.81 -18.59
C SER A 62 -15.43 8.60 -18.51
N GLY A 63 -14.39 8.02 -17.92
CA GLY A 63 -13.10 8.69 -17.81
C GLY A 63 -12.01 7.85 -17.17
N VAL A 64 -10.87 8.49 -16.95
CA VAL A 64 -9.73 7.89 -16.25
C VAL A 64 -9.23 8.86 -15.19
N LEU A 65 -9.17 8.39 -13.95
CA LEU A 65 -8.48 9.04 -12.85
C LEU A 65 -7.00 8.67 -12.89
N SER A 66 -6.12 9.67 -12.94
CA SER A 66 -4.67 9.51 -12.90
C SER A 66 -4.10 10.15 -11.64
N LEU A 67 -3.33 9.37 -10.86
CA LEU A 67 -2.65 9.79 -9.63
C LEU A 67 -1.14 9.53 -9.82
N PRO A 68 -0.37 10.49 -10.39
CA PRO A 68 1.03 10.25 -10.74
C PRO A 68 1.92 9.84 -9.56
N TYR A 69 1.72 10.44 -8.38
CA TYR A 69 2.51 10.12 -7.18
C TYR A 69 2.14 8.77 -6.54
N ALA A 70 0.96 8.26 -6.85
CA ALA A 70 0.51 6.93 -6.43
C ALA A 70 0.67 5.88 -7.54
N GLU A 71 1.14 6.25 -8.75
CA GLU A 71 1.27 5.36 -9.93
C GLU A 71 -0.06 4.70 -10.32
N VAL A 72 -1.17 5.42 -10.14
CA VAL A 72 -2.52 4.90 -10.37
C VAL A 72 -3.11 5.47 -11.64
N ARG A 73 -3.71 4.61 -12.46
CA ARG A 73 -4.62 4.94 -13.55
C ARG A 73 -5.86 4.09 -13.43
N GLU A 74 -6.96 4.69 -13.01
CA GLU A 74 -8.21 4.02 -12.66
C GLU A 74 -9.33 4.45 -13.61
N PRO A 75 -9.83 3.55 -14.49
CA PRO A 75 -10.99 3.84 -15.33
C PRO A 75 -12.24 3.90 -14.48
N PHE A 76 -13.10 4.89 -14.76
CA PHE A 76 -14.41 5.04 -14.12
C PHE A 76 -15.50 5.32 -15.15
N GLU A 77 -16.74 5.08 -14.74
CA GLU A 77 -17.93 5.42 -15.49
C GLU A 77 -19.06 5.79 -14.50
N ALA A 78 -19.79 6.84 -14.78
CA ALA A 78 -20.77 7.40 -13.87
C ALA A 78 -22.08 7.79 -14.58
N TRP A 79 -23.18 7.47 -13.94
CA TRP A 79 -24.54 7.91 -14.29
C TRP A 79 -25.09 8.71 -13.12
N VAL A 80 -25.57 9.89 -13.39
CA VAL A 80 -26.06 10.81 -12.37
C VAL A 80 -27.42 11.34 -12.79
N ASP A 81 -28.39 11.22 -11.89
CA ASP A 81 -29.73 11.77 -11.99
C ASP A 81 -30.05 12.51 -10.69
N VAL A 82 -29.77 13.82 -10.68
CA VAL A 82 -29.97 14.67 -9.49
C VAL A 82 -31.45 14.82 -9.16
N ALA A 83 -32.32 14.95 -10.20
CA ALA A 83 -33.76 15.11 -10.03
C ALA A 83 -34.38 13.82 -9.48
N GLY A 84 -33.98 12.65 -10.00
CA GLY A 84 -34.38 11.34 -9.49
C GLY A 84 -33.71 10.94 -8.18
N GLY A 85 -32.79 11.75 -7.65
CA GLY A 85 -32.11 11.51 -6.37
C GLY A 85 -31.17 10.32 -6.38
N ARG A 86 -30.57 9.96 -7.52
CA ARG A 86 -29.81 8.72 -7.69
C ARG A 86 -28.52 8.93 -8.46
N SER A 87 -27.49 8.17 -8.12
CA SER A 87 -26.23 8.08 -8.88
C SER A 87 -25.66 6.67 -8.81
N ARG A 88 -24.97 6.27 -9.87
CA ARG A 88 -24.17 5.06 -9.94
C ARG A 88 -22.80 5.41 -10.47
N ILE A 89 -21.75 4.96 -9.78
CA ILE A 89 -20.37 5.11 -10.23
C ILE A 89 -19.68 3.75 -10.16
N GLN A 90 -19.03 3.36 -11.25
CA GLN A 90 -18.27 2.12 -11.34
C GLN A 90 -16.82 2.38 -11.67
N TYR A 91 -15.97 1.48 -11.19
CA TYR A 91 -14.52 1.52 -11.35
C TYR A 91 -14.03 0.20 -11.93
N TYR A 92 -12.94 0.24 -12.72
CA TYR A 92 -12.35 -0.93 -13.36
C TYR A 92 -13.41 -1.80 -14.07
N HIS A 93 -14.22 -1.16 -14.94
CA HIS A 93 -15.26 -1.82 -15.73
C HIS A 93 -16.27 -2.64 -14.88
N GLY A 94 -16.66 -2.07 -13.74
CA GLY A 94 -17.67 -2.67 -12.85
C GLY A 94 -17.14 -3.66 -11.81
N GLN A 95 -15.81 -3.76 -11.61
CA GLN A 95 -15.27 -4.54 -10.48
C GLN A 95 -15.72 -3.96 -9.14
N VAL A 96 -15.76 -2.65 -9.00
CA VAL A 96 -16.40 -1.96 -7.89
C VAL A 96 -17.49 -1.06 -8.43
N VAL A 97 -18.69 -1.13 -7.84
CA VAL A 97 -19.83 -0.27 -8.20
C VAL A 97 -20.41 0.32 -6.93
N THR A 98 -20.68 1.62 -6.95
CA THR A 98 -21.35 2.34 -5.88
C THR A 98 -22.66 2.91 -6.38
N TYR A 99 -23.71 2.81 -5.56
CA TYR A 99 -25.03 3.38 -5.82
C TYR A 99 -25.39 4.32 -4.67
N GLN A 100 -25.99 5.46 -4.97
CA GLN A 100 -26.52 6.41 -4.00
C GLN A 100 -27.97 6.71 -4.35
N PHE A 101 -28.86 6.54 -3.37
CA PHE A 101 -30.28 6.85 -3.44
C PHE A 101 -30.61 7.86 -2.33
N SER A 102 -30.65 9.15 -2.67
CA SER A 102 -30.83 10.22 -1.69
C SER A 102 -32.28 10.40 -1.24
N HIS A 103 -33.23 9.94 -2.05
CA HIS A 103 -34.66 10.03 -1.75
C HIS A 103 -35.17 8.91 -0.84
N ASP A 104 -34.37 7.87 -0.61
CA ASP A 104 -34.70 6.79 0.33
C ASP A 104 -34.71 7.31 1.76
N ARG A 105 -35.89 7.20 2.43
CA ARG A 105 -36.05 7.76 3.78
C ARG A 105 -35.39 6.89 4.85
N PRO A 106 -34.93 7.48 5.98
CA PRO A 106 -35.03 8.89 6.34
C PRO A 106 -33.86 9.78 5.86
N PHE A 107 -32.69 9.24 5.50
CA PHE A 107 -31.50 10.02 5.19
C PHE A 107 -30.72 9.50 3.97
N GLY A 108 -31.41 8.80 3.06
CA GLY A 108 -30.80 8.16 1.90
C GLY A 108 -30.14 6.82 2.22
N VAL A 109 -29.86 6.05 1.15
CA VAL A 109 -29.22 4.72 1.22
C VAL A 109 -28.13 4.64 0.15
N GLY A 110 -26.98 4.12 0.54
CA GLY A 110 -25.87 3.80 -0.36
C GLY A 110 -25.65 2.29 -0.44
N TYR A 111 -25.23 1.82 -1.62
CA TYR A 111 -24.79 0.44 -1.82
C TYR A 111 -23.40 0.44 -2.42
N LYS A 112 -22.58 -0.53 -2.02
CA LYS A 112 -21.27 -0.77 -2.62
C LYS A 112 -21.11 -2.25 -2.93
N VAL A 113 -20.93 -2.55 -4.21
CA VAL A 113 -20.56 -3.88 -4.68
C VAL A 113 -19.04 -3.86 -4.90
N THR A 114 -18.32 -4.74 -4.21
CA THR A 114 -16.86 -4.73 -4.20
C THR A 114 -16.32 -6.14 -3.99
N PRO A 115 -15.12 -6.45 -4.50
CA PRO A 115 -14.39 -7.64 -4.09
C PRO A 115 -14.03 -7.55 -2.60
N GLU A 116 -14.20 -8.66 -1.88
CA GLU A 116 -13.77 -8.84 -0.50
C GLU A 116 -13.02 -10.16 -0.37
N THR A 117 -11.94 -10.18 0.40
CA THR A 117 -11.22 -11.41 0.69
C THR A 117 -11.80 -12.04 1.94
N THR A 118 -12.21 -13.30 1.85
CA THR A 118 -12.72 -14.09 2.99
C THR A 118 -11.58 -14.48 3.92
N ALA A 119 -11.92 -15.01 5.11
CA ALA A 119 -10.95 -15.57 6.04
C ALA A 119 -10.16 -16.76 5.42
N ALA A 120 -10.75 -17.44 4.43
CA ALA A 120 -10.08 -18.50 3.67
C ALA A 120 -9.17 -17.99 2.54
N GLY A 121 -8.99 -16.66 2.42
CA GLY A 121 -8.17 -16.05 1.36
C GLY A 121 -8.86 -15.93 0.00
N GLU A 122 -10.17 -16.20 -0.08
CA GLU A 122 -10.93 -16.16 -1.33
C GLU A 122 -11.43 -14.74 -1.64
N ASN A 123 -11.27 -14.30 -2.89
CA ASN A 123 -11.86 -13.06 -3.38
C ASN A 123 -13.29 -13.32 -3.85
N VAL A 124 -14.25 -12.83 -3.09
CA VAL A 124 -15.69 -12.95 -3.40
C VAL A 124 -16.29 -11.57 -3.63
N ARG A 125 -17.23 -11.47 -4.57
CA ARG A 125 -17.96 -10.23 -4.82
C ARG A 125 -19.10 -10.10 -3.79
N ARG A 126 -19.11 -9.00 -3.02
CA ARG A 126 -20.11 -8.73 -1.99
C ARG A 126 -20.79 -7.39 -2.20
N CYS A 127 -22.03 -7.31 -1.75
CA CYS A 127 -22.81 -6.07 -1.68
C CYS A 127 -22.95 -5.63 -0.21
N PHE A 128 -22.63 -4.35 0.03
CA PHE A 128 -22.82 -3.71 1.33
C PHE A 128 -23.84 -2.58 1.21
N ARG A 129 -24.76 -2.53 2.18
CA ARG A 129 -25.77 -1.48 2.32
C ARG A 129 -25.39 -0.56 3.46
N VAL A 130 -25.42 0.75 3.20
CA VAL A 130 -25.17 1.81 4.18
C VAL A 130 -26.36 2.74 4.21
N ASN A 131 -27.03 2.83 5.37
CA ASN A 131 -28.08 3.81 5.59
C ASN A 131 -27.46 5.15 5.97
N GLY A 132 -27.93 6.24 5.38
CA GLY A 132 -27.60 7.58 5.78
C GLY A 132 -28.03 7.87 7.23
N THR A 133 -27.43 8.89 7.85
CA THR A 133 -27.79 9.39 9.18
C THR A 133 -28.05 10.89 9.11
N LYS A 134 -28.63 11.47 10.14
CA LYS A 134 -28.84 12.93 10.22
C LYS A 134 -27.52 13.71 10.07
N ALA A 135 -26.43 13.20 10.65
CA ALA A 135 -25.10 13.82 10.55
C ALA A 135 -24.42 13.57 9.19
N HIS A 136 -24.69 12.40 8.58
CA HIS A 136 -24.08 11.99 7.32
C HIS A 136 -25.14 11.41 6.37
N PRO A 137 -25.98 12.26 5.75
CA PRO A 137 -26.97 11.80 4.79
C PRO A 137 -26.31 11.31 3.50
N ILE A 138 -26.87 10.27 2.89
CA ILE A 138 -26.47 9.82 1.56
C ILE A 138 -27.08 10.78 0.53
N ARG A 139 -26.23 11.35 -0.30
CA ARG A 139 -26.59 12.28 -1.37
C ARG A 139 -26.15 11.73 -2.70
N VAL A 140 -26.79 12.21 -3.78
CA VAL A 140 -26.32 11.98 -5.15
C VAL A 140 -24.87 12.45 -5.27
N GLN A 141 -24.02 11.63 -5.85
CA GLN A 141 -22.62 11.93 -6.02
C GLN A 141 -22.28 12.19 -7.48
N SER A 142 -21.62 13.32 -7.71
CA SER A 142 -21.07 13.72 -9.00
C SER A 142 -19.61 13.25 -9.12
N VAL A 143 -19.17 12.99 -10.35
CA VAL A 143 -17.76 12.84 -10.72
C VAL A 143 -17.21 14.11 -11.36
N LEU A 144 -18.04 15.14 -11.48
CA LEU A 144 -17.70 16.45 -11.98
C LEU A 144 -17.57 17.43 -10.80
N PRO A 145 -16.60 18.37 -10.83
CA PRO A 145 -16.41 19.31 -9.73
C PRO A 145 -17.55 20.33 -9.68
N ASN A 146 -17.81 20.86 -8.48
CA ASN A 146 -18.63 22.07 -8.33
C ASN A 146 -17.86 23.26 -8.91
N LEU A 147 -18.55 24.06 -9.77
CA LEU A 147 -17.93 25.23 -10.44
C LEU A 147 -17.92 26.51 -9.61
N GLU A 148 -18.43 26.47 -8.39
CA GLU A 148 -18.38 27.62 -7.47
C GLU A 148 -16.93 28.08 -7.26
N GLY A 149 -16.69 29.39 -7.46
CA GLY A 149 -15.37 30.01 -7.32
C GLY A 149 -14.41 29.81 -8.50
N PHE A 150 -14.80 29.10 -9.55
CA PHE A 150 -13.99 28.99 -10.77
C PHE A 150 -14.11 30.29 -11.63
N GLN A 151 -12.96 30.71 -12.17
CA GLN A 151 -12.87 31.82 -13.09
C GLN A 151 -12.21 31.40 -14.40
N VAL A 152 -12.63 31.93 -15.52
CA VAL A 152 -12.00 31.67 -16.82
C VAL A 152 -10.66 32.42 -16.84
N VAL A 153 -9.57 31.64 -17.03
CA VAL A 153 -8.20 32.18 -17.05
C VAL A 153 -7.57 32.15 -18.44
N GLY A 154 -8.19 31.47 -19.41
CA GLY A 154 -7.68 31.42 -20.78
C GLY A 154 -8.36 30.34 -21.63
N HIS A 155 -7.75 30.08 -22.77
CA HIS A 155 -8.13 29.04 -23.72
C HIS A 155 -6.93 28.19 -24.08
N GLU A 156 -7.14 26.90 -24.28
CA GLU A 156 -6.09 25.93 -24.60
C GLU A 156 -6.63 24.83 -25.53
N HIS A 157 -5.82 24.40 -26.47
CA HIS A 157 -6.14 23.24 -27.31
C HIS A 157 -5.74 21.96 -26.58
N LEU A 158 -6.72 21.11 -26.23
CA LEU A 158 -6.49 19.89 -25.47
C LEU A 158 -7.26 18.70 -26.07
N GLY A 159 -6.55 17.61 -26.37
CA GLY A 159 -7.17 16.39 -26.89
C GLY A 159 -7.90 16.58 -28.23
N GLY A 160 -7.43 17.47 -29.10
CA GLY A 160 -8.07 17.78 -30.38
C GLY A 160 -9.27 18.74 -30.27
N GLN A 161 -9.47 19.38 -29.12
CA GLN A 161 -10.60 20.29 -28.86
C GLN A 161 -10.12 21.63 -28.29
N ASP A 162 -10.77 22.72 -28.71
CA ASP A 162 -10.55 24.04 -28.12
C ASP A 162 -11.34 24.16 -26.82
N CYS A 163 -10.62 24.38 -25.74
CA CYS A 163 -11.17 24.40 -24.39
C CYS A 163 -11.03 25.78 -23.75
N SER A 164 -12.09 26.21 -23.06
CA SER A 164 -11.98 27.27 -22.05
C SER A 164 -11.33 26.67 -20.80
N VAL A 165 -10.32 27.33 -20.25
CA VAL A 165 -9.60 26.94 -19.03
C VAL A 165 -10.15 27.73 -17.86
N LEU A 166 -10.70 27.02 -16.89
CA LEU A 166 -11.22 27.60 -15.66
C LEU A 166 -10.33 27.19 -14.48
N GLN A 167 -10.05 28.15 -13.60
CA GLN A 167 -9.27 27.87 -12.39
C GLN A 167 -9.98 28.36 -11.13
N ASN A 168 -9.75 27.60 -10.05
CA ASN A 168 -10.06 28.01 -8.69
C ASN A 168 -8.83 27.71 -7.83
N GLU A 169 -8.57 28.58 -6.87
CA GLU A 169 -7.46 28.43 -5.94
C GLU A 169 -7.97 28.45 -4.51
N THR A 170 -7.51 27.51 -3.70
CA THR A 170 -7.80 27.45 -2.26
C THR A 170 -6.52 27.42 -1.44
N HIS A 171 -6.60 28.02 -0.26
CA HIS A 171 -5.52 28.03 0.71
C HIS A 171 -5.99 27.39 2.01
N TRP A 172 -5.20 26.47 2.54
CA TRP A 172 -5.42 25.87 3.84
C TRP A 172 -4.09 25.83 4.62
N GLY A 173 -3.95 26.71 5.59
CA GLY A 173 -2.70 26.88 6.34
C GLY A 173 -1.53 27.16 5.37
N LEU A 174 -0.52 26.30 5.38
CA LEU A 174 0.66 26.43 4.50
C LEU A 174 0.49 25.73 3.14
N ARG A 175 -0.72 25.23 2.81
CA ARG A 175 -1.02 24.58 1.53
C ARG A 175 -1.79 25.50 0.61
N ARG A 176 -1.48 25.36 -0.68
CA ARG A 176 -2.13 26.03 -1.79
C ARG A 176 -2.55 24.98 -2.80
N ASN A 177 -3.83 24.91 -3.13
CA ASN A 177 -4.37 24.02 -4.15
C ASN A 177 -4.89 24.82 -5.33
N VAL A 178 -4.42 24.46 -6.52
CA VAL A 178 -4.90 25.01 -7.79
C VAL A 178 -5.72 23.94 -8.51
N TYR A 179 -7.00 24.23 -8.67
CA TYR A 179 -7.95 23.40 -9.39
C TYR A 179 -8.13 23.96 -10.79
N THR A 180 -7.94 23.14 -11.82
CA THR A 180 -8.06 23.55 -13.22
C THR A 180 -9.06 22.66 -13.93
N LEU A 181 -10.00 23.24 -14.66
CA LEU A 181 -11.01 22.55 -15.43
C LEU A 181 -10.98 23.03 -16.89
N TRP A 182 -10.89 22.09 -17.82
CA TRP A 182 -10.97 22.32 -19.26
C TRP A 182 -12.35 21.94 -19.76
N LEU A 183 -13.03 22.88 -20.37
CA LEU A 183 -14.36 22.71 -20.94
C LEU A 183 -14.31 22.99 -22.44
N ALA A 184 -14.65 22.00 -23.26
CA ALA A 184 -14.86 22.19 -24.69
C ALA A 184 -16.25 22.76 -24.98
N GLY A 185 -16.40 23.40 -26.14
CA GLY A 185 -17.64 24.04 -26.60
C GLY A 185 -17.59 25.55 -26.54
N GLY A 186 -18.27 26.20 -27.49
CA GLY A 186 -18.29 27.65 -27.63
C GLY A 186 -19.10 28.36 -26.53
N LEU A 187 -19.04 29.71 -26.53
CA LEU A 187 -19.73 30.58 -25.56
C LEU A 187 -21.25 30.34 -25.44
N HIS A 188 -21.88 29.78 -26.47
CA HIS A 188 -23.33 29.56 -26.56
C HIS A 188 -23.73 28.07 -26.72
N GLY A 189 -22.74 27.15 -26.73
CA GLY A 189 -22.97 25.70 -26.88
C GLY A 189 -22.97 24.93 -25.54
N PRO A 190 -23.37 23.64 -25.57
CA PRO A 190 -23.25 22.80 -24.39
C PRO A 190 -21.79 22.64 -24.00
N ARG A 191 -21.44 22.99 -22.77
CA ARG A 191 -20.09 22.81 -22.23
C ARG A 191 -19.85 21.34 -21.94
N LEU A 192 -18.77 20.79 -22.51
CA LEU A 192 -18.38 19.39 -22.34
C LEU A 192 -17.14 19.33 -21.45
N PRO A 193 -17.15 18.57 -20.35
CA PRO A 193 -15.97 18.40 -19.52
C PRO A 193 -14.92 17.56 -20.27
N VAL A 194 -13.69 18.07 -20.36
CA VAL A 194 -12.57 17.38 -21.01
C VAL A 194 -11.57 16.87 -19.97
N ARG A 195 -11.17 17.76 -19.05
CA ARG A 195 -10.22 17.43 -17.99
C ARG A 195 -10.48 18.25 -16.74
N TYR A 196 -10.30 17.63 -15.59
CA TYR A 196 -10.18 18.30 -14.30
C TYR A 196 -8.86 17.89 -13.65
N ALA A 197 -8.06 18.84 -13.20
CA ALA A 197 -6.77 18.56 -12.59
C ALA A 197 -6.55 19.40 -11.34
N VAL A 198 -5.81 18.84 -10.39
CA VAL A 198 -5.42 19.51 -9.16
C VAL A 198 -3.92 19.45 -8.98
N ARG A 199 -3.33 20.56 -8.56
CA ARG A 199 -1.94 20.68 -8.14
C ARG A 199 -1.91 21.30 -6.75
N GLY A 200 -1.48 20.52 -5.76
CA GLY A 200 -1.29 20.95 -4.39
C GLY A 200 0.17 21.31 -4.13
N PHE A 201 0.43 22.49 -3.55
CA PHE A 201 1.75 22.96 -3.15
C PHE A 201 1.78 23.20 -1.65
N SER A 202 2.86 22.74 -0.99
CA SER A 202 3.11 22.97 0.44
C SER A 202 4.25 23.97 0.62
N ARG A 203 3.98 25.11 1.26
CA ARG A 203 5.03 26.08 1.62
C ARG A 203 6.01 25.51 2.65
N LEU A 204 5.54 24.64 3.53
CA LEU A 204 6.38 23.97 4.53
C LEU A 204 7.46 23.09 3.88
N LEU A 205 7.08 22.37 2.81
CA LEU A 205 7.99 21.48 2.09
C LEU A 205 8.70 22.16 0.91
N GLY A 206 8.30 23.38 0.53
CA GLY A 206 8.80 24.06 -0.66
C GLY A 206 8.51 23.31 -1.97
N SER A 207 7.56 22.38 -1.98
CA SER A 207 7.31 21.48 -3.11
C SER A 207 5.83 21.12 -3.28
N HIS A 208 5.49 20.51 -4.42
CA HIS A 208 4.17 19.93 -4.63
C HIS A 208 3.97 18.73 -3.71
N TYR A 209 2.81 18.66 -3.04
CA TYR A 209 2.46 17.55 -2.14
C TYR A 209 1.42 16.61 -2.73
N ASP A 210 0.60 17.07 -3.69
CA ASP A 210 -0.41 16.28 -4.37
C ASP A 210 -0.60 16.70 -5.82
N LYS A 211 -0.97 15.74 -6.67
CA LYS A 211 -1.36 15.97 -8.06
C LYS A 211 -2.28 14.85 -8.48
N TYR A 212 -3.44 15.21 -9.05
CA TYR A 212 -4.32 14.22 -9.68
C TYR A 212 -5.06 14.86 -10.86
N GLN A 213 -5.58 14.00 -11.75
CA GLN A 213 -6.22 14.39 -12.98
C GLN A 213 -7.34 13.41 -13.31
N LEU A 214 -8.50 13.94 -13.70
CA LEU A 214 -9.62 13.22 -14.29
C LEU A 214 -9.72 13.62 -15.76
N ASP A 215 -9.50 12.68 -16.66
CA ASP A 215 -9.75 12.84 -18.09
C ASP A 215 -11.13 12.29 -18.40
N TYR A 216 -12.04 13.15 -18.87
CA TYR A 216 -13.42 12.76 -19.17
C TYR A 216 -13.57 12.35 -20.63
N ARG A 217 -14.45 11.38 -20.86
CA ARG A 217 -14.79 10.83 -22.19
C ARG A 217 -16.28 10.55 -22.26
N ASN A 218 -16.84 10.50 -23.47
CA ASN A 218 -18.22 10.06 -23.71
C ASN A 218 -19.26 10.79 -22.83
N PHE A 219 -19.09 12.08 -22.62
CA PHE A 219 -20.06 12.86 -21.86
C PHE A 219 -21.37 12.98 -22.63
N SER A 220 -22.49 12.61 -21.98
CA SER A 220 -23.83 12.67 -22.55
C SER A 220 -24.83 13.17 -21.50
N ARG A 221 -25.82 13.95 -21.95
CA ARG A 221 -26.96 14.40 -21.14
C ARG A 221 -28.25 13.61 -21.41
N HIS A 222 -28.13 12.49 -22.12
CA HIS A 222 -29.29 11.62 -22.34
C HIS A 222 -29.68 10.94 -21.04
N TYR A 223 -31.02 10.76 -20.86
CA TYR A 223 -31.56 10.05 -19.70
C TYR A 223 -31.08 8.59 -19.74
N PRO A 224 -30.41 8.09 -18.71
CA PRO A 224 -30.00 6.70 -18.65
C PRO A 224 -31.25 5.82 -18.49
N LEU A 225 -31.20 4.61 -19.01
CA LEU A 225 -32.24 3.61 -18.75
C LEU A 225 -32.35 3.32 -17.25
N ASP A 226 -33.56 3.08 -16.76
CA ASP A 226 -33.80 2.87 -15.32
C ASP A 226 -33.06 1.65 -14.75
N ASP A 227 -32.82 0.63 -15.57
CA ASP A 227 -32.08 -0.58 -15.23
C ASP A 227 -30.60 -0.30 -14.83
N VAL A 228 -30.03 0.82 -15.32
CA VAL A 228 -28.68 1.26 -14.93
C VAL A 228 -28.55 1.42 -13.41
N PHE A 229 -29.60 1.86 -12.74
CA PHE A 229 -29.62 2.07 -11.29
C PHE A 229 -30.07 0.83 -10.50
N SER A 230 -30.42 -0.27 -11.18
CA SER A 230 -30.82 -1.51 -10.54
C SER A 230 -29.63 -2.21 -9.88
N LEU A 231 -29.86 -2.72 -8.66
CA LEU A 231 -28.86 -3.52 -7.96
C LEU A 231 -28.74 -4.90 -8.63
N PRO A 232 -27.54 -5.54 -8.56
CA PRO A 232 -27.37 -6.88 -9.12
C PRO A 232 -28.26 -7.92 -8.40
N ASP A 233 -29.15 -8.60 -9.12
CA ASP A 233 -30.18 -9.53 -8.59
C ASP A 233 -29.63 -10.74 -7.80
N ARG A 234 -28.34 -11.06 -7.93
CA ARG A 234 -27.77 -12.29 -7.37
C ARG A 234 -26.82 -12.06 -6.18
N VAL A 235 -26.63 -10.82 -5.74
CA VAL A 235 -25.70 -10.51 -4.64
C VAL A 235 -26.48 -9.91 -3.46
N PRO A 236 -26.75 -10.69 -2.40
CA PRO A 236 -27.49 -10.18 -1.24
C PRO A 236 -26.68 -9.07 -0.56
N CYS A 237 -27.30 -7.90 -0.38
CA CYS A 237 -26.66 -6.77 0.28
C CYS A 237 -26.77 -6.90 1.80
N ARG A 238 -25.63 -6.91 2.48
CA ARG A 238 -25.50 -7.02 3.94
C ARG A 238 -25.23 -5.64 4.55
N GLY A 239 -25.62 -5.46 5.81
CA GLY A 239 -25.19 -4.30 6.59
C GLY A 239 -23.67 -4.33 6.81
N VAL A 240 -23.06 -3.17 6.96
CA VAL A 240 -21.62 -3.05 7.20
C VAL A 240 -21.29 -3.54 8.62
N PRO A 241 -20.31 -4.44 8.79
CA PRO A 241 -20.08 -5.16 10.05
C PRO A 241 -19.51 -4.31 11.20
N SER A 242 -18.90 -3.16 10.94
CA SER A 242 -18.38 -2.27 12.00
C SER A 242 -18.47 -0.80 11.66
N PRO A 243 -18.46 0.12 12.68
CA PRO A 243 -18.44 1.56 12.46
C PRO A 243 -17.23 2.06 11.66
N GLU A 244 -16.07 1.44 11.83
CA GLU A 244 -14.84 1.77 11.10
C GLU A 244 -14.96 1.43 9.62
N VAL A 245 -15.51 0.25 9.30
CA VAL A 245 -15.80 -0.18 7.93
C VAL A 245 -16.91 0.70 7.32
N LYS A 246 -17.89 1.14 8.12
CA LYS A 246 -18.92 2.10 7.65
C LYS A 246 -18.30 3.35 7.04
N HIS A 247 -17.31 3.93 7.67
CA HIS A 247 -16.70 5.17 7.20
C HIS A 247 -16.00 4.98 5.85
N HIS A 248 -15.27 3.88 5.66
CA HIS A 248 -14.63 3.52 4.39
C HIS A 248 -15.63 3.16 3.28
N MET A 249 -16.77 2.60 3.64
CA MET A 249 -17.81 2.20 2.69
C MET A 249 -18.75 3.35 2.28
N GLN A 250 -18.94 4.33 3.16
CA GLN A 250 -19.82 5.49 2.92
C GLN A 250 -19.27 6.44 1.86
N VAL A 251 -17.93 6.47 1.69
CA VAL A 251 -17.30 7.42 0.80
C VAL A 251 -17.05 6.75 -0.54
N ASN A 252 -17.69 7.27 -1.58
CA ASN A 252 -17.32 6.97 -2.94
C ASN A 252 -15.87 7.41 -3.15
N PRO A 253 -14.98 6.57 -3.73
CA PRO A 253 -13.59 6.95 -4.03
C PRO A 253 -13.46 8.30 -4.75
N MET A 254 -14.40 8.62 -5.64
CA MET A 254 -14.39 9.88 -6.38
C MET A 254 -14.61 11.12 -5.49
N TRP A 255 -15.24 10.96 -4.33
CA TRP A 255 -15.44 12.06 -3.39
C TRP A 255 -14.14 12.74 -2.97
N ASP A 256 -13.10 11.94 -2.72
CA ASP A 256 -11.77 12.46 -2.32
C ASP A 256 -11.14 13.38 -3.38
N PHE A 257 -11.61 13.31 -4.63
CA PHE A 257 -11.05 14.07 -5.76
C PHE A 257 -11.94 15.24 -6.22
N VAL A 258 -13.24 15.20 -5.96
CA VAL A 258 -14.16 16.24 -6.45
C VAL A 258 -14.77 17.10 -5.34
N ALA A 259 -14.81 16.63 -4.07
CA ALA A 259 -15.48 17.32 -2.96
C ALA A 259 -14.63 18.38 -2.25
N ARG A 260 -13.33 18.46 -2.52
CA ARG A 260 -12.38 19.42 -1.90
C ARG A 260 -12.27 19.33 -0.36
N GLU A 261 -12.58 18.16 0.25
CA GLU A 261 -12.48 17.93 1.69
C GLU A 261 -11.12 17.28 2.03
N GLU A 262 -10.30 17.94 2.88
CA GLU A 262 -8.95 17.46 3.25
C GLU A 262 -8.90 16.64 4.56
N ASP A 263 -9.94 16.68 5.41
CA ASP A 263 -9.88 16.16 6.79
C ASP A 263 -9.77 14.63 6.89
N ARG A 264 -10.24 13.88 5.90
CA ARG A 264 -10.29 12.43 5.96
C ARG A 264 -8.91 11.77 6.00
N ALA A 265 -8.01 12.22 5.14
CA ALA A 265 -6.65 11.69 5.07
C ALA A 265 -5.87 11.94 6.37
N HIS A 266 -6.13 13.08 7.03
CA HIS A 266 -5.53 13.41 8.32
C HIS A 266 -5.92 12.40 9.40
N GLY A 267 -7.20 12.10 9.55
CA GLY A 267 -7.68 11.15 10.57
C GLY A 267 -7.16 9.71 10.35
N LEU A 268 -6.98 9.27 9.09
CA LEU A 268 -6.39 7.96 8.78
C LEU A 268 -4.92 7.90 9.16
N PHE A 269 -4.16 8.96 8.86
CA PHE A 269 -2.74 9.05 9.17
C PHE A 269 -2.49 9.10 10.69
N GLU A 270 -3.30 9.84 11.47
CA GLU A 270 -3.17 9.87 12.92
C GLU A 270 -3.43 8.50 13.56
N ARG A 271 -4.43 7.74 13.09
CA ARG A 271 -4.63 6.35 13.53
C ARG A 271 -3.45 5.44 13.18
N PHE A 272 -2.88 5.59 11.99
CA PHE A 272 -1.67 4.87 11.57
C PHE A 272 -0.49 5.18 12.50
N ARG A 273 -0.23 6.46 12.77
CA ARG A 273 0.83 6.90 13.69
C ARG A 273 0.69 6.26 15.08
N HIS A 274 -0.49 6.35 15.65
CA HIS A 274 -0.78 5.76 16.95
C HIS A 274 -0.59 4.23 16.95
N ARG A 275 -1.14 3.54 15.94
CA ARG A 275 -1.05 2.08 15.82
C ARG A 275 0.39 1.57 15.72
N HIS A 276 1.25 2.29 15.02
CA HIS A 276 2.63 1.90 14.75
C HIS A 276 3.66 2.67 15.59
N GLY A 277 3.24 3.40 16.64
CA GLY A 277 4.13 4.15 17.52
C GLY A 277 5.02 5.16 16.79
N ARG A 278 4.51 5.81 15.71
CA ARG A 278 5.30 6.72 14.88
C ARG A 278 5.42 8.11 15.49
N HIS A 279 6.66 8.53 15.69
CA HIS A 279 7.05 9.88 16.10
C HIS A 279 7.98 10.47 15.04
N TYR A 280 7.82 11.74 14.72
CA TYR A 280 8.59 12.44 13.70
C TYR A 280 9.23 13.67 14.33
N GLY A 281 10.44 14.03 13.87
CA GLY A 281 11.27 15.03 14.52
C GLY A 281 10.73 16.45 14.43
N ASP A 282 10.11 16.81 13.29
CA ASP A 282 9.59 18.14 13.05
C ASP A 282 8.31 18.14 12.18
N ALA A 283 7.76 19.33 11.97
CA ALA A 283 6.54 19.50 11.18
C ALA A 283 6.74 19.19 9.69
N ALA A 284 7.94 19.36 9.14
CA ALA A 284 8.24 19.08 7.73
C ALA A 284 8.31 17.58 7.50
N GLU A 285 8.97 16.83 8.39
CA GLU A 285 8.99 15.37 8.34
C GLU A 285 7.57 14.81 8.52
N LEU A 286 6.81 15.28 9.50
CA LEU A 286 5.41 14.88 9.72
C LEU A 286 4.58 15.04 8.43
N GLU A 287 4.70 16.19 7.77
CA GLU A 287 3.99 16.47 6.50
C GLU A 287 4.48 15.57 5.37
N HIS A 288 5.79 15.31 5.29
CA HIS A 288 6.36 14.40 4.31
C HIS A 288 5.85 12.96 4.48
N ARG A 289 5.83 12.45 5.72
CA ARG A 289 5.31 11.12 6.07
C ARG A 289 3.82 10.99 5.77
N ARG A 290 3.06 12.01 6.12
CA ARG A 290 1.62 12.08 5.82
C ARG A 290 1.34 12.00 4.31
N ARG A 291 2.13 12.68 3.50
CA ARG A 291 2.05 12.63 2.04
C ARG A 291 2.35 11.23 1.51
N ASN A 292 3.45 10.61 1.95
CA ASN A 292 3.80 9.26 1.53
C ASN A 292 2.71 8.25 1.90
N PHE A 293 2.21 8.32 3.13
CA PHE A 293 1.08 7.51 3.59
C PHE A 293 -0.14 7.65 2.69
N LEU A 294 -0.54 8.88 2.34
CA LEU A 294 -1.69 9.13 1.48
C LEU A 294 -1.51 8.51 0.09
N HIS A 295 -0.34 8.70 -0.53
CA HIS A 295 -0.08 8.16 -1.86
C HIS A 295 -0.03 6.63 -1.86
N ASN A 296 0.59 6.03 -0.86
CA ASN A 296 0.62 4.58 -0.70
C ASN A 296 -0.78 4.00 -0.42
N LEU A 297 -1.59 4.68 0.40
CA LEU A 297 -2.97 4.27 0.65
C LEU A 297 -3.83 4.32 -0.63
N ARG A 298 -3.71 5.38 -1.44
CA ARG A 298 -4.40 5.50 -2.74
C ARG A 298 -4.00 4.38 -3.71
N PHE A 299 -2.71 4.02 -3.74
CA PHE A 299 -2.22 2.89 -4.53
C PHE A 299 -2.86 1.57 -4.07
N ILE A 300 -2.83 1.27 -2.76
CA ILE A 300 -3.42 0.08 -2.16
C ILE A 300 -4.92 -0.01 -2.48
N ASP A 301 -5.66 1.08 -2.26
CA ASP A 301 -7.10 1.12 -2.49
C ASP A 301 -7.46 0.92 -3.97
N SER A 302 -6.72 1.52 -4.89
CA SER A 302 -6.93 1.37 -6.33
C SER A 302 -6.63 -0.04 -6.81
N HIS A 303 -5.50 -0.63 -6.36
CA HIS A 303 -5.15 -2.03 -6.65
C HIS A 303 -6.28 -2.97 -6.20
N ASN A 304 -6.79 -2.77 -4.99
CA ASN A 304 -7.86 -3.61 -4.44
C ASN A 304 -9.18 -3.47 -5.18
N ARG A 305 -9.48 -2.29 -5.75
CA ARG A 305 -10.64 -2.09 -6.63
C ARG A 305 -10.51 -2.79 -7.98
N ALA A 306 -9.28 -2.99 -8.47
CA ALA A 306 -9.02 -3.70 -9.72
C ALA A 306 -9.28 -5.22 -9.66
N ASN A 307 -9.55 -5.77 -8.45
CA ASN A 307 -9.87 -7.19 -8.22
C ASN A 307 -8.81 -8.16 -8.75
N ARG A 308 -7.55 -7.87 -8.47
CA ARG A 308 -6.42 -8.78 -8.76
C ARG A 308 -6.45 -10.02 -7.85
N PRO A 309 -5.74 -11.11 -8.19
CA PRO A 309 -5.78 -12.37 -7.42
C PRO A 309 -5.22 -12.24 -6.00
N PHE A 310 -4.49 -11.18 -5.71
CA PHE A 310 -3.97 -10.87 -4.38
C PHE A 310 -4.44 -9.51 -3.88
N ARG A 311 -4.33 -9.30 -2.58
CA ARG A 311 -4.77 -8.06 -1.92
C ARG A 311 -3.61 -7.35 -1.27
N LEU A 312 -3.71 -6.02 -1.24
CA LEU A 312 -2.81 -5.14 -0.53
C LEU A 312 -3.48 -4.58 0.73
N ALA A 313 -2.67 -4.27 1.74
CA ALA A 313 -3.13 -3.57 2.94
C ALA A 313 -2.07 -2.59 3.45
N PRO A 314 -2.50 -1.50 4.12
CA PRO A 314 -1.58 -0.65 4.85
C PRO A 314 -0.89 -1.44 5.96
N ASN A 315 0.42 -1.33 6.04
CA ASN A 315 1.26 -1.92 7.06
C ASN A 315 2.24 -0.88 7.61
N HIS A 316 3.18 -1.27 8.46
CA HIS A 316 4.16 -0.36 9.08
C HIS A 316 5.08 0.36 8.08
N LEU A 317 5.10 -0.03 6.79
CA LEU A 317 5.89 0.60 5.73
C LEU A 317 5.11 1.70 4.97
N THR A 318 3.84 1.94 5.31
CA THR A 318 2.96 2.79 4.49
C THR A 318 3.35 4.27 4.47
N ASP A 319 4.11 4.77 5.43
CA ASP A 319 4.66 6.13 5.47
C ASP A 319 6.04 6.27 4.79
N ARG A 320 6.62 5.18 4.30
CA ARG A 320 7.96 5.14 3.72
C ARG A 320 7.99 5.70 2.30
N THR A 321 9.13 6.32 1.98
CA THR A 321 9.44 6.77 0.61
C THR A 321 9.84 5.59 -0.28
N PRO A 322 9.78 5.71 -1.62
CA PRO A 322 10.35 4.70 -2.53
C PRO A 322 11.83 4.41 -2.26
N GLY A 323 12.63 5.41 -1.88
CA GLY A 323 14.04 5.24 -1.52
C GLY A 323 14.23 4.40 -0.25
N GLU A 324 13.43 4.65 0.80
CA GLU A 324 13.47 3.84 2.02
C GLU A 324 13.01 2.40 1.79
N LEU A 325 12.00 2.20 0.94
CA LEU A 325 11.57 0.85 0.52
C LEU A 325 12.65 0.15 -0.31
N ALA A 326 13.42 0.90 -1.11
CA ALA A 326 14.56 0.36 -1.86
C ALA A 326 15.70 -0.10 -0.94
N ALA A 327 15.96 0.60 0.16
CA ALA A 327 16.98 0.24 1.15
C ALA A 327 16.73 -1.11 1.86
N LEU A 328 15.49 -1.62 1.83
CA LEU A 328 15.16 -2.95 2.35
C LEU A 328 15.63 -4.09 1.43
N ARG A 329 16.09 -3.79 0.21
CA ARG A 329 16.45 -4.74 -0.83
C ARG A 329 17.96 -4.81 -0.94
N GLY A 330 18.59 -5.68 -0.15
CA GLY A 330 20.04 -5.75 0.02
C GLY A 330 20.71 -6.88 -0.77
N ARG A 331 20.09 -7.45 -1.81
CA ARG A 331 20.78 -8.41 -2.65
C ARG A 331 21.73 -7.68 -3.62
N LEU A 332 23.00 -8.01 -3.55
CA LEU A 332 24.04 -7.46 -4.39
C LEU A 332 24.23 -8.27 -5.69
N ARG A 333 25.04 -7.74 -6.57
CA ARG A 333 25.62 -8.45 -7.72
C ARG A 333 27.09 -8.70 -7.42
N SER A 334 27.60 -9.87 -7.80
CA SER A 334 29.00 -10.22 -7.60
C SER A 334 29.55 -10.90 -8.85
N SER A 335 30.78 -10.54 -9.22
CA SER A 335 31.58 -11.22 -10.23
C SER A 335 32.53 -12.27 -9.63
N ARG A 336 32.52 -12.44 -8.30
CA ARG A 336 33.34 -13.45 -7.62
C ARG A 336 32.86 -14.86 -8.01
N PRO A 337 33.76 -15.85 -8.04
CA PRO A 337 33.36 -17.24 -8.30
C PRO A 337 32.46 -17.73 -7.18
N ASN A 338 31.38 -18.44 -7.55
CA ASN A 338 30.48 -19.13 -6.64
C ASN A 338 30.94 -20.58 -6.48
N HIS A 339 31.31 -20.97 -5.27
CA HIS A 339 31.89 -22.27 -4.95
C HIS A 339 30.84 -23.34 -4.61
N GLY A 340 29.56 -23.06 -4.80
CA GLY A 340 28.47 -24.01 -4.54
C GLY A 340 28.58 -25.25 -5.39
N ARG A 341 28.32 -26.39 -4.77
CA ARG A 341 28.30 -27.68 -5.45
C ARG A 341 27.13 -27.76 -6.44
N PRO A 342 27.26 -28.51 -7.54
CA PRO A 342 26.15 -28.74 -8.45
C PRO A 342 25.04 -29.56 -7.78
N PHE A 343 23.81 -29.33 -8.22
CA PHE A 343 22.63 -30.03 -7.71
C PHE A 343 22.68 -31.53 -8.05
N PRO A 344 22.45 -32.45 -7.10
CA PRO A 344 22.60 -33.90 -7.28
C PRO A 344 21.37 -34.52 -7.98
N HIS A 345 21.14 -34.23 -9.25
CA HIS A 345 19.97 -34.68 -10.01
C HIS A 345 19.75 -36.20 -9.98
N GLU A 346 20.83 -36.98 -10.16
CA GLU A 346 20.74 -38.46 -10.23
C GLU A 346 20.26 -39.06 -8.93
N GLN A 347 20.66 -38.52 -7.77
CA GLN A 347 20.28 -39.01 -6.45
C GLN A 347 18.81 -38.69 -6.10
N LEU A 348 18.17 -37.79 -6.84
CA LEU A 348 16.82 -37.29 -6.56
C LEU A 348 15.81 -37.65 -7.65
N ALA A 349 16.22 -38.39 -8.70
CA ALA A 349 15.38 -38.72 -9.85
C ALA A 349 14.09 -39.49 -9.48
N ASP A 350 14.17 -40.41 -8.52
CA ASP A 350 13.06 -41.27 -8.12
C ASP A 350 12.26 -40.74 -6.91
N VAL A 351 12.52 -39.51 -6.48
CA VAL A 351 11.83 -38.91 -5.33
C VAL A 351 10.46 -38.40 -5.72
N ALA A 352 9.40 -38.99 -5.17
CA ALA A 352 8.03 -38.50 -5.34
C ALA A 352 7.84 -37.17 -4.61
N LEU A 353 7.36 -36.16 -5.32
CA LEU A 353 7.03 -34.88 -4.74
C LEU A 353 5.60 -34.88 -4.17
N PRO A 354 5.37 -34.47 -2.91
CA PRO A 354 4.03 -34.25 -2.39
C PRO A 354 3.34 -33.08 -3.12
N GLU A 355 2.01 -33.05 -3.10
CA GLU A 355 1.22 -31.97 -3.69
C GLU A 355 1.48 -30.63 -3.00
N SER A 356 1.72 -30.65 -1.69
CA SER A 356 2.04 -29.47 -0.89
C SER A 356 3.08 -29.80 0.19
N LEU A 357 3.83 -28.79 0.59
CA LEU A 357 4.81 -28.88 1.68
C LEU A 357 4.82 -27.54 2.45
N ASP A 358 4.88 -27.60 3.77
CA ASP A 358 5.02 -26.44 4.65
C ASP A 358 5.87 -26.78 5.87
N TRP A 359 7.14 -26.36 5.85
CA TRP A 359 8.10 -26.62 6.92
C TRP A 359 7.75 -25.96 8.26
N ARG A 360 6.85 -24.96 8.27
CA ARG A 360 6.35 -24.36 9.52
C ARG A 360 5.57 -25.38 10.36
N LEU A 361 4.82 -26.26 9.69
CA LEU A 361 4.03 -27.31 10.34
C LEU A 361 4.90 -28.40 10.98
N TYR A 362 6.14 -28.54 10.51
CA TYR A 362 7.11 -29.52 11.05
C TYR A 362 8.05 -28.90 12.09
N GLY A 363 7.94 -27.59 12.38
CA GLY A 363 8.76 -26.92 13.37
C GLY A 363 10.16 -26.51 12.89
N ALA A 364 10.44 -26.55 11.57
CA ALA A 364 11.76 -26.25 11.00
C ALA A 364 11.98 -24.76 10.67
N VAL A 365 11.07 -23.88 11.07
CA VAL A 365 11.11 -22.45 10.70
C VAL A 365 10.98 -21.58 11.96
N THR A 366 11.99 -20.75 12.22
CA THR A 366 11.96 -19.78 13.32
C THR A 366 10.89 -18.70 13.11
N PRO A 367 10.46 -17.97 14.15
CA PRO A 367 9.54 -16.83 14.00
C PRO A 367 10.02 -15.80 12.98
N VAL A 368 9.09 -15.08 12.36
CA VAL A 368 9.39 -13.98 11.43
C VAL A 368 10.08 -12.85 12.19
N LYS A 369 11.18 -12.36 11.64
CA LYS A 369 12.00 -11.28 12.19
C LYS A 369 11.84 -9.98 11.36
N ASP A 370 12.41 -8.88 11.84
CA ASP A 370 12.40 -7.58 11.16
C ASP A 370 13.84 -7.11 10.93
N GLN A 371 14.21 -6.93 9.65
CA GLN A 371 15.53 -6.38 9.27
C GLN A 371 15.63 -4.86 9.47
N ALA A 372 14.55 -4.19 9.86
CA ALA A 372 14.46 -2.73 10.01
C ALA A 372 14.83 -1.99 8.71
N VAL A 373 15.62 -0.91 8.79
CA VAL A 373 16.07 -0.11 7.63
C VAL A 373 17.42 -0.56 7.06
N CYS A 374 17.85 -1.76 7.37
CA CYS A 374 19.11 -2.36 6.95
C CYS A 374 18.89 -3.30 5.75
N GLY A 375 19.72 -3.20 4.71
CA GLY A 375 19.70 -4.07 3.53
C GLY A 375 20.27 -5.47 3.78
N SER A 376 19.91 -6.09 4.88
CA SER A 376 20.46 -7.38 5.37
C SER A 376 19.62 -8.62 5.04
N CYS A 377 18.68 -8.52 4.11
CA CYS A 377 17.80 -9.65 3.71
C CYS A 377 18.58 -10.95 3.41
N TRP A 378 19.77 -10.83 2.81
CA TRP A 378 20.69 -11.93 2.55
C TRP A 378 21.11 -12.68 3.82
N SER A 379 21.35 -12.00 4.94
CA SER A 379 21.71 -12.65 6.21
C SER A 379 20.54 -13.40 6.83
N PHE A 380 19.31 -12.90 6.68
CA PHE A 380 18.10 -13.60 7.14
C PHE A 380 17.78 -14.85 6.31
N ALA A 381 17.95 -14.77 4.99
CA ALA A 381 17.79 -15.93 4.12
C ALA A 381 18.84 -17.00 4.43
N THR A 382 20.11 -16.61 4.57
CA THR A 382 21.23 -17.52 4.96
C THR A 382 20.96 -18.20 6.28
N THR A 383 20.68 -17.45 7.35
CA THR A 383 20.45 -18.03 8.68
C THR A 383 19.20 -18.91 8.69
N GLY A 384 18.15 -18.53 7.98
CA GLY A 384 16.93 -19.33 7.89
C GLY A 384 17.14 -20.72 7.25
N THR A 385 18.01 -20.82 6.24
CA THR A 385 18.36 -22.14 5.67
C THR A 385 19.16 -23.00 6.64
N LEU A 386 20.10 -22.40 7.37
CA LEU A 386 20.92 -23.08 8.37
C LEU A 386 20.09 -23.53 9.58
N GLU A 387 19.17 -22.70 10.06
CA GLU A 387 18.22 -23.00 11.13
C GLU A 387 17.38 -24.24 10.77
N GLY A 388 16.84 -24.28 9.54
CA GLY A 388 16.06 -25.41 9.04
C GLY A 388 16.90 -26.68 8.84
N ALA A 389 18.09 -26.57 8.26
CA ALA A 389 19.01 -27.70 8.08
C ALA A 389 19.48 -28.27 9.44
N LEU A 390 19.78 -27.41 10.43
CA LEU A 390 20.15 -27.82 11.78
C LEU A 390 18.98 -28.56 12.47
N PHE A 391 17.76 -28.04 12.34
CA PHE A 391 16.56 -28.72 12.85
C PHE A 391 16.39 -30.12 12.24
N LEU A 392 16.55 -30.26 10.93
CA LEU A 392 16.45 -31.57 10.27
C LEU A 392 17.52 -32.56 10.74
N LYS A 393 18.70 -32.08 11.11
CA LYS A 393 19.80 -32.89 11.58
C LYS A 393 19.69 -33.28 13.06
N THR A 394 19.24 -32.35 13.91
CA THR A 394 19.31 -32.50 15.38
C THR A 394 17.95 -32.61 16.06
N GLY A 395 16.86 -32.20 15.40
CA GLY A 395 15.53 -32.04 16.00
C GLY A 395 15.37 -30.75 16.81
N GLU A 396 16.41 -29.92 16.94
CA GLU A 396 16.38 -28.68 17.70
C GLU A 396 16.37 -27.46 16.78
N LEU A 397 15.43 -26.52 17.00
CA LEU A 397 15.34 -25.28 16.27
C LEU A 397 16.11 -24.18 17.03
N VAL A 398 17.30 -23.87 16.56
CA VAL A 398 18.20 -22.86 17.16
C VAL A 398 18.22 -21.58 16.32
N PRO A 399 17.77 -20.43 16.85
CA PRO A 399 17.90 -19.16 16.15
C PRO A 399 19.38 -18.77 15.98
N LEU A 400 19.80 -18.50 14.74
CA LEU A 400 21.18 -18.11 14.41
C LEU A 400 21.33 -16.60 14.27
N SER A 401 22.58 -16.12 14.40
CA SER A 401 22.87 -14.68 14.39
C SER A 401 22.95 -14.10 12.98
N GLN A 402 22.00 -13.24 12.62
CA GLN A 402 22.09 -12.39 11.43
C GLN A 402 23.15 -11.30 11.60
N GLN A 403 23.29 -10.79 12.84
CA GLN A 403 24.21 -9.70 13.14
C GLN A 403 25.68 -10.13 12.94
N MET A 404 26.05 -11.36 13.30
CA MET A 404 27.39 -11.88 13.07
C MET A 404 27.78 -11.85 11.59
N LEU A 405 26.86 -12.17 10.69
CA LEU A 405 27.12 -12.08 9.25
C LEU A 405 27.28 -10.64 8.78
N ILE A 406 26.47 -9.71 9.31
CA ILE A 406 26.51 -8.27 8.99
C ILE A 406 27.85 -7.67 9.41
N ASP A 407 28.32 -8.01 10.60
CA ASP A 407 29.53 -7.43 11.21
C ASP A 407 30.82 -8.03 10.67
N CYS A 408 30.81 -9.31 10.27
CA CYS A 408 32.05 -10.06 10.09
C CYS A 408 32.35 -10.48 8.65
N SER A 409 31.38 -10.60 7.74
CA SER A 409 31.59 -11.24 6.42
C SER A 409 31.99 -10.28 5.29
N TRP A 410 32.72 -9.21 5.61
CA TRP A 410 33.10 -8.17 4.66
C TRP A 410 34.18 -8.61 3.65
N ASP A 411 35.10 -9.44 4.05
CA ASP A 411 36.24 -9.93 3.25
C ASP A 411 35.81 -10.81 2.07
N VAL A 412 34.66 -11.48 2.19
CA VAL A 412 34.08 -12.29 1.11
C VAL A 412 33.18 -11.49 0.14
N GLY A 413 32.96 -10.19 0.40
CA GLY A 413 32.20 -9.28 -0.47
C GLY A 413 30.77 -9.06 -0.06
N ASN A 414 30.41 -9.34 1.18
CA ASN A 414 29.22 -8.82 1.82
C ASN A 414 29.53 -7.46 2.45
N PHE A 415 28.57 -6.54 2.47
CA PHE A 415 28.75 -5.17 2.94
C PHE A 415 27.71 -4.79 4.01
N GLY A 416 27.39 -5.72 4.90
CA GLY A 416 26.49 -5.48 6.02
C GLY A 416 25.11 -4.98 5.58
N CYS A 417 24.70 -3.79 6.05
CA CYS A 417 23.43 -3.15 5.70
C CYS A 417 23.38 -2.59 4.27
N ASP A 418 24.52 -2.45 3.58
CA ASP A 418 24.57 -2.05 2.18
C ASP A 418 24.35 -3.23 1.22
N GLY A 419 24.22 -4.44 1.78
CA GLY A 419 23.84 -5.64 1.04
C GLY A 419 24.86 -6.76 1.07
N GLY A 420 24.46 -7.90 0.49
CA GLY A 420 25.28 -9.11 0.40
C GLY A 420 24.61 -10.21 -0.43
N LEU A 421 25.22 -11.40 -0.37
CA LEU A 421 24.74 -12.61 -1.05
C LEU A 421 24.86 -13.82 -0.11
N GLU A 422 23.87 -14.72 -0.18
CA GLU A 422 23.78 -15.92 0.66
C GLU A 422 24.98 -16.85 0.47
N TRP A 423 25.40 -17.05 -0.81
CA TRP A 423 26.53 -17.92 -1.10
C TRP A 423 27.88 -17.34 -0.59
N GLN A 424 28.05 -16.03 -0.61
CA GLN A 424 29.21 -15.38 0.02
C GLN A 424 29.17 -15.54 1.54
N ALA A 425 27.99 -15.47 2.15
CA ALA A 425 27.85 -15.76 3.57
C ALA A 425 28.20 -17.22 3.90
N TYR A 426 27.81 -18.19 3.06
CA TYR A 426 28.20 -19.59 3.24
C TYR A 426 29.72 -19.76 3.09
N ASP A 427 30.38 -19.14 2.11
CA ASP A 427 31.85 -19.15 1.97
C ASP A 427 32.51 -18.62 3.24
N TRP A 428 32.01 -17.51 3.79
CA TRP A 428 32.52 -16.96 5.05
C TRP A 428 32.31 -17.91 6.22
N ILE A 429 31.12 -18.46 6.40
CA ILE A 429 30.80 -19.39 7.51
C ILE A 429 31.72 -20.61 7.47
N GLN A 430 31.95 -21.18 6.29
CA GLN A 430 32.84 -22.31 6.08
C GLN A 430 34.29 -21.95 6.42
N GLY A 431 34.81 -20.83 5.95
CA GLY A 431 36.17 -20.36 6.22
C GLY A 431 36.39 -19.95 7.68
N HIS A 432 35.35 -19.41 8.34
CA HIS A 432 35.40 -19.02 9.75
C HIS A 432 35.24 -20.22 10.72
N GLY A 433 34.79 -21.38 10.22
CA GLY A 433 34.55 -22.59 11.01
C GLY A 433 33.17 -22.68 11.64
N GLY A 434 32.23 -21.80 11.30
CA GLY A 434 30.84 -21.88 11.74
C GLY A 434 30.15 -20.53 11.95
N LEU A 435 28.91 -20.61 12.45
CA LEU A 435 28.06 -19.46 12.79
C LEU A 435 27.51 -19.62 14.22
N ALA A 436 27.47 -18.52 14.97
CA ALA A 436 26.95 -18.50 16.33
C ALA A 436 25.41 -18.44 16.37
N SER A 437 24.82 -18.88 17.49
CA SER A 437 23.42 -18.60 17.80
C SER A 437 23.21 -17.10 18.05
N ALA A 438 21.96 -16.65 17.91
CA ALA A 438 21.58 -15.27 18.20
C ALA A 438 21.85 -14.89 19.66
N ASP A 439 21.63 -15.83 20.59
CA ASP A 439 21.87 -15.60 22.02
C ASP A 439 23.37 -15.49 22.34
N SER A 440 24.22 -16.25 21.64
CA SER A 440 25.68 -16.23 21.88
C SER A 440 26.38 -15.00 21.30
N TYR A 441 25.96 -14.55 20.10
CA TYR A 441 26.57 -13.37 19.47
C TYR A 441 25.98 -12.05 19.97
N GLY A 442 24.71 -12.04 20.31
CA GLY A 442 23.96 -10.85 20.73
C GLY A 442 22.80 -10.49 19.81
N PRO A 443 21.98 -9.49 20.19
CA PRO A 443 20.77 -9.14 19.50
C PRO A 443 21.05 -8.58 18.10
N TYR A 444 20.02 -8.67 17.23
CA TYR A 444 20.03 -7.99 15.94
C TYR A 444 19.86 -6.47 16.14
N GLU A 445 20.80 -5.68 15.64
CA GLU A 445 20.85 -4.23 15.84
C GLU A 445 20.28 -3.42 14.66
N GLY A 446 20.16 -4.03 13.48
CA GLY A 446 19.67 -3.34 12.26
C GLY A 446 20.65 -2.27 11.72
N GLN A 447 21.92 -2.39 12.06
CA GLN A 447 23.02 -1.53 11.63
C GLN A 447 24.32 -2.31 11.54
N ASN A 448 25.34 -1.75 10.88
CA ASN A 448 26.67 -2.31 10.84
C ASN A 448 27.33 -2.16 12.22
N GLY A 449 27.87 -3.25 12.75
CA GLY A 449 28.60 -3.30 14.01
C GLY A 449 30.06 -3.71 13.83
N VAL A 450 30.71 -3.97 14.95
CA VAL A 450 32.11 -4.46 14.99
C VAL A 450 32.10 -5.97 15.20
N CYS A 451 32.83 -6.70 14.36
CA CYS A 451 32.93 -8.15 14.48
C CYS A 451 33.54 -8.57 15.82
N HIS A 452 32.84 -9.41 16.56
CA HIS A 452 33.31 -9.99 17.85
C HIS A 452 33.10 -11.50 17.90
N SER A 453 33.22 -12.17 16.75
CA SER A 453 32.98 -13.62 16.59
C SER A 453 33.87 -14.49 17.50
N ASN A 454 35.07 -14.05 17.86
CA ASN A 454 35.98 -14.79 18.74
C ASN A 454 35.45 -15.00 20.18
N ALA A 455 34.50 -14.18 20.61
CA ALA A 455 33.86 -14.28 21.92
C ALA A 455 32.61 -15.15 21.92
N SER A 456 32.18 -15.65 20.75
CA SER A 456 30.90 -16.32 20.56
C SER A 456 31.05 -17.84 20.41
N THR A 457 30.09 -18.60 20.92
CA THR A 457 30.02 -20.05 20.74
C THR A 457 29.33 -20.37 19.41
N LEU A 458 30.02 -21.11 18.55
CA LEU A 458 29.48 -21.53 17.25
C LEU A 458 28.42 -22.62 17.45
N ALA A 459 27.26 -22.41 16.87
CA ALA A 459 26.12 -23.33 16.95
C ALA A 459 25.99 -24.27 15.74
N VAL A 460 26.55 -23.87 14.59
CA VAL A 460 26.48 -24.66 13.34
C VAL A 460 27.77 -24.54 12.56
N ARG A 461 28.19 -25.66 11.92
CA ARG A 461 29.33 -25.76 11.00
C ARG A 461 28.86 -26.18 9.63
N LEU A 462 29.57 -25.72 8.59
CA LEU A 462 29.17 -25.87 7.21
C LEU A 462 30.22 -26.67 6.41
N ALA A 463 29.79 -27.82 5.84
CA ALA A 463 30.62 -28.62 4.93
C ALA A 463 30.59 -28.08 3.48
N GLY A 464 29.68 -27.15 3.18
CA GLY A 464 29.51 -26.54 1.87
C GLY A 464 28.07 -26.14 1.61
N TYR A 465 27.75 -25.79 0.37
CA TYR A 465 26.41 -25.47 -0.08
C TYR A 465 26.19 -25.91 -1.52
N VAL A 466 24.92 -25.96 -1.95
CA VAL A 466 24.50 -26.39 -3.28
C VAL A 466 23.72 -25.28 -3.97
N ASN A 467 24.04 -25.05 -5.24
CA ASN A 467 23.26 -24.19 -6.12
C ASN A 467 22.19 -24.99 -6.83
N VAL A 468 20.92 -24.61 -6.67
CA VAL A 468 19.81 -25.23 -7.39
C VAL A 468 19.79 -24.69 -8.83
N PRO A 469 19.60 -25.56 -9.84
CA PRO A 469 19.56 -25.12 -11.23
C PRO A 469 18.51 -24.04 -11.47
N PRO A 470 18.87 -22.94 -12.14
CA PRO A 470 17.91 -21.86 -12.42
C PRO A 470 16.79 -22.34 -13.35
N ALA A 471 15.63 -21.69 -13.23
CA ALA A 471 14.43 -21.98 -14.01
C ALA A 471 13.96 -23.45 -13.91
N ASN A 472 14.29 -24.14 -12.81
CA ASN A 472 13.89 -25.53 -12.58
C ASN A 472 13.04 -25.67 -11.30
N PRO A 473 11.72 -25.50 -11.36
CA PRO A 473 10.84 -25.60 -10.19
C PRO A 473 10.81 -27.00 -9.58
N THR A 474 11.05 -28.05 -10.36
CA THR A 474 11.13 -29.43 -9.85
C THR A 474 12.37 -29.61 -8.98
N ALA A 475 13.54 -29.16 -9.44
CA ALA A 475 14.76 -29.21 -8.63
C ALA A 475 14.62 -28.38 -7.35
N LEU A 476 13.95 -27.23 -7.40
CA LEU A 476 13.70 -26.38 -6.24
C LEU A 476 12.76 -27.07 -5.23
N LYS A 477 11.69 -27.77 -5.68
CA LYS A 477 10.82 -28.59 -4.81
C LYS A 477 11.57 -29.75 -4.18
N LEU A 478 12.44 -30.43 -4.94
CA LEU A 478 13.27 -31.54 -4.44
C LEU A 478 14.28 -31.05 -3.39
N ALA A 479 14.95 -29.91 -3.65
CA ALA A 479 15.84 -29.28 -2.67
C ALA A 479 15.10 -28.97 -1.37
N LEU A 480 13.95 -28.31 -1.48
CA LEU A 480 13.11 -27.96 -0.33
C LEU A 480 12.64 -29.19 0.46
N LEU A 481 12.21 -30.25 -0.23
CA LEU A 481 11.73 -31.48 0.41
C LEU A 481 12.85 -32.21 1.19
N ARG A 482 14.05 -32.26 0.64
CA ARG A 482 15.14 -33.06 1.19
C ARG A 482 16.05 -32.32 2.16
N HIS A 483 16.20 -31.03 1.97
CA HIS A 483 17.19 -30.23 2.71
C HIS A 483 16.58 -29.14 3.60
N GLY A 484 15.23 -29.07 3.67
CA GLY A 484 14.54 -28.04 4.45
C GLY A 484 14.44 -26.71 3.71
N PRO A 485 14.20 -25.60 4.41
CA PRO A 485 14.07 -24.26 3.82
C PRO A 485 15.26 -23.87 2.94
N VAL A 486 14.97 -23.23 1.81
CA VAL A 486 15.95 -22.85 0.77
C VAL A 486 15.99 -21.31 0.64
N ALA A 487 17.18 -20.73 0.55
CA ALA A 487 17.33 -19.31 0.23
C ALA A 487 17.02 -19.09 -1.25
N VAL A 488 16.15 -18.16 -1.54
CA VAL A 488 15.76 -17.77 -2.91
C VAL A 488 15.80 -16.25 -3.05
N ASN A 489 15.91 -15.78 -4.27
CA ASN A 489 15.99 -14.36 -4.57
C ASN A 489 14.83 -13.93 -5.47
N VAL A 490 14.32 -12.71 -5.23
CA VAL A 490 13.18 -12.17 -5.95
C VAL A 490 13.42 -10.71 -6.35
N ASP A 491 12.68 -10.24 -7.35
CA ASP A 491 12.51 -8.82 -7.58
C ASP A 491 11.38 -8.27 -6.71
N ALA A 492 11.73 -7.55 -5.67
CA ALA A 492 10.81 -6.87 -4.77
C ALA A 492 10.63 -5.38 -5.11
N SER A 493 10.97 -4.96 -6.34
CA SER A 493 10.84 -3.56 -6.78
C SER A 493 9.40 -3.07 -6.93
N PRO A 494 8.42 -3.90 -7.36
CA PRO A 494 7.04 -3.43 -7.47
C PRO A 494 6.51 -2.92 -6.13
N ARG A 495 5.84 -1.76 -6.15
CA ARG A 495 5.22 -1.18 -4.95
C ARG A 495 4.21 -2.13 -4.30
N SER A 496 3.54 -2.97 -5.10
CA SER A 496 2.62 -4.00 -4.64
C SER A 496 3.29 -5.03 -3.70
N PHE A 497 4.58 -5.31 -3.88
CA PHE A 497 5.34 -6.21 -2.99
C PHE A 497 5.42 -5.66 -1.56
N ALA A 498 5.69 -4.35 -1.41
CA ALA A 498 5.79 -3.71 -0.09
C ALA A 498 4.48 -3.71 0.71
N PHE A 499 3.34 -3.76 0.02
CA PHE A 499 2.01 -3.70 0.65
C PHE A 499 1.19 -4.99 0.49
N TYR A 500 1.82 -6.07 0.02
CA TYR A 500 1.16 -7.38 -0.05
C TYR A 500 0.55 -7.77 1.30
N ALA A 501 -0.66 -8.33 1.28
CA ALA A 501 -1.36 -8.78 2.48
C ALA A 501 -1.78 -10.25 2.42
N ASN A 502 -2.43 -10.68 1.34
CA ASN A 502 -2.86 -12.07 1.17
C ASN A 502 -3.23 -12.40 -0.29
N GLY A 503 -3.54 -13.68 -0.55
CA GLY A 503 -3.80 -14.23 -1.88
C GLY A 503 -2.52 -14.67 -2.59
N VAL A 504 -2.63 -15.23 -3.79
CA VAL A 504 -1.44 -15.62 -4.58
C VAL A 504 -0.94 -14.40 -5.34
N TYR A 505 0.23 -13.90 -4.93
CA TYR A 505 0.88 -12.76 -5.55
C TYR A 505 1.33 -13.12 -6.96
N TYR A 506 0.89 -12.36 -7.94
CA TYR A 506 1.31 -12.47 -9.33
C TYR A 506 1.45 -11.06 -9.93
N GLU A 507 2.68 -10.67 -10.27
CA GLU A 507 3.00 -9.34 -10.80
C GLU A 507 3.79 -9.46 -12.11
N PRO A 508 3.11 -9.39 -13.27
CA PRO A 508 3.75 -9.55 -14.56
C PRO A 508 4.88 -8.56 -14.88
N GLN A 509 4.97 -7.46 -14.12
CA GLN A 509 6.01 -6.44 -14.27
C GLN A 509 7.26 -6.74 -13.45
N CYS A 510 7.25 -7.77 -12.61
CA CYS A 510 8.43 -8.23 -11.89
C CYS A 510 9.55 -8.66 -12.86
N GLY A 511 10.79 -8.39 -12.47
CA GLY A 511 11.98 -8.92 -13.14
C GLY A 511 12.12 -10.43 -12.94
N HIS A 512 12.53 -11.15 -13.99
CA HIS A 512 12.69 -12.60 -13.97
C HIS A 512 14.16 -13.04 -14.10
N ASN A 513 15.05 -12.14 -14.48
CA ASN A 513 16.46 -12.41 -14.73
C ASN A 513 17.30 -12.15 -13.49
N LEU A 514 18.38 -12.89 -13.31
CA LEU A 514 19.31 -12.77 -12.19
C LEU A 514 19.74 -11.31 -11.90
N GLU A 515 19.91 -10.51 -12.96
CA GLU A 515 20.27 -9.10 -12.90
C GLU A 515 19.21 -8.19 -12.27
N GLN A 516 17.95 -8.62 -12.28
CA GLN A 516 16.82 -7.85 -11.77
C GLN A 516 16.47 -8.19 -10.32
N LEU A 517 16.99 -9.33 -9.82
CA LEU A 517 16.74 -9.75 -8.44
C LEU A 517 17.48 -8.83 -7.47
N ASN A 518 16.77 -8.37 -6.43
CA ASN A 518 17.26 -7.38 -5.49
C ASN A 518 16.95 -7.69 -4.02
N HIS A 519 16.23 -8.78 -3.73
CA HIS A 519 15.82 -9.14 -2.39
C HIS A 519 15.92 -10.64 -2.15
N ALA A 520 16.47 -11.02 -1.00
CA ALA A 520 16.61 -12.39 -0.57
C ALA A 520 15.50 -12.76 0.42
N VAL A 521 14.89 -13.92 0.24
CA VAL A 521 13.83 -14.47 1.10
C VAL A 521 14.01 -15.97 1.33
N LEU A 522 13.33 -16.53 2.31
CA LEU A 522 13.41 -17.94 2.63
C LEU A 522 12.19 -18.68 2.06
N LEU A 523 12.43 -19.64 1.16
CA LEU A 523 11.40 -20.57 0.69
C LEU A 523 11.19 -21.65 1.74
N VAL A 524 9.96 -21.75 2.27
CA VAL A 524 9.62 -22.67 3.36
C VAL A 524 8.54 -23.70 2.98
N GLY A 525 7.96 -23.57 1.79
CA GLY A 525 6.91 -24.47 1.35
C GLY A 525 6.41 -24.18 -0.05
N TYR A 526 5.43 -24.95 -0.48
CA TYR A 526 4.65 -24.77 -1.71
C TYR A 526 3.30 -25.46 -1.59
N GLY A 527 2.37 -25.09 -2.46
CA GLY A 527 1.04 -25.70 -2.48
C GLY A 527 0.15 -25.14 -3.58
N LEU A 528 -1.15 -25.37 -3.41
CA LEU A 528 -2.21 -24.92 -4.29
C LEU A 528 -3.23 -24.09 -3.49
N LEU A 529 -3.61 -22.94 -4.01
CA LEU A 529 -4.73 -22.14 -3.50
C LEU A 529 -5.68 -21.84 -4.67
N GLN A 530 -6.91 -22.36 -4.60
CA GLN A 530 -7.92 -22.19 -5.68
C GLN A 530 -7.42 -22.58 -7.08
N GLY A 531 -6.64 -23.68 -7.16
CA GLY A 531 -6.04 -24.14 -8.40
C GLY A 531 -4.82 -23.37 -8.88
N GLN A 532 -4.36 -22.37 -8.13
CA GLN A 532 -3.13 -21.64 -8.41
C GLN A 532 -1.97 -22.20 -7.58
N ALA A 533 -0.93 -22.67 -8.26
CA ALA A 533 0.27 -23.15 -7.61
C ALA A 533 1.12 -21.96 -7.09
N PHE A 534 1.61 -22.08 -5.86
CA PHE A 534 2.40 -21.06 -5.20
C PHE A 534 3.63 -21.58 -4.48
N TRP A 535 4.61 -20.71 -4.32
CA TRP A 535 5.73 -20.83 -3.39
C TRP A 535 5.38 -20.11 -2.09
N LEU A 536 5.65 -20.72 -0.93
CA LEU A 536 5.48 -20.11 0.38
C LEU A 536 6.79 -19.50 0.83
N LEU A 537 6.86 -18.18 0.82
CA LEU A 537 8.04 -17.40 1.18
C LEU A 537 7.92 -16.80 2.58
N LYS A 538 8.96 -16.91 3.39
CA LYS A 538 9.15 -16.17 4.64
C LYS A 538 9.99 -14.94 4.35
N ASN A 539 9.47 -13.76 4.66
CA ASN A 539 10.17 -12.49 4.51
C ASN A 539 10.79 -12.03 5.85
N SER A 540 11.62 -10.99 5.79
CA SER A 540 12.30 -10.35 6.92
C SER A 540 11.83 -8.91 7.19
N TRP A 541 10.58 -8.59 6.83
CA TRP A 541 9.99 -7.26 6.99
C TRP A 541 8.92 -7.21 8.08
N SER A 542 9.16 -7.84 9.26
CA SER A 542 8.22 -7.93 10.39
C SER A 542 6.98 -8.81 10.12
N PRO A 543 6.36 -9.40 11.15
CA PRO A 543 5.04 -10.05 11.04
C PRO A 543 3.91 -9.11 10.61
N LEU A 544 4.13 -7.80 10.64
CA LEU A 544 3.17 -6.79 10.19
C LEU A 544 3.07 -6.68 8.66
N TRP A 545 4.04 -7.22 7.92
CA TRP A 545 4.03 -7.33 6.48
C TRP A 545 3.38 -8.63 6.03
N GLY A 546 2.69 -8.62 4.89
CA GLY A 546 2.14 -9.81 4.26
C GLY A 546 1.13 -10.56 5.14
N ASN A 547 1.05 -11.87 4.95
CA ASN A 547 0.26 -12.75 5.79
C ASN A 547 1.11 -13.21 7.00
N SER A 548 1.16 -12.41 8.06
CA SER A 548 2.00 -12.64 9.25
C SER A 548 3.48 -12.83 8.91
N GLY A 549 4.00 -12.05 7.95
CA GLY A 549 5.39 -12.08 7.49
C GLY A 549 5.67 -13.06 6.34
N TYR A 550 4.64 -13.74 5.83
CA TYR A 550 4.73 -14.69 4.71
C TYR A 550 4.03 -14.19 3.45
N MET A 551 4.44 -14.74 2.30
CA MET A 551 3.84 -14.48 0.99
C MET A 551 3.60 -15.80 0.25
N LEU A 552 2.47 -15.87 -0.46
CA LEU A 552 2.22 -16.88 -1.48
C LEU A 552 2.59 -16.28 -2.83
N LEU A 553 3.72 -16.67 -3.41
CA LEU A 553 4.20 -16.18 -4.71
C LEU A 553 3.81 -17.17 -5.80
N ALA A 554 3.21 -16.70 -6.90
CA ALA A 554 2.80 -17.57 -7.99
C ALA A 554 3.96 -18.35 -8.59
N MET A 555 3.77 -19.66 -8.86
CA MET A 555 4.75 -20.47 -9.61
C MET A 555 4.72 -20.15 -11.11
N LYS A 556 3.60 -19.61 -11.59
CA LYS A 556 3.38 -19.28 -12.98
C LYS A 556 4.43 -18.27 -13.46
N ASP A 557 4.96 -18.49 -14.66
CA ASP A 557 5.87 -17.60 -15.39
C ASP A 557 7.17 -17.23 -14.62
N ASN A 558 7.58 -18.05 -13.63
CA ASN A 558 8.68 -17.74 -12.70
C ASN A 558 8.52 -16.34 -12.09
N ASP A 559 7.33 -16.08 -11.55
CA ASP A 559 6.96 -14.73 -11.05
C ASP A 559 8.02 -14.17 -10.11
N CYS A 560 8.41 -12.92 -10.34
CA CYS A 560 9.50 -12.21 -9.67
C CYS A 560 10.85 -12.95 -9.61
N GLY A 561 11.08 -13.93 -10.50
CA GLY A 561 12.37 -14.58 -10.68
C GLY A 561 12.78 -15.58 -9.59
N VAL A 562 11.85 -16.06 -8.78
CA VAL A 562 12.11 -16.88 -7.59
C VAL A 562 12.96 -18.14 -7.82
N THR A 563 12.92 -18.73 -9.02
CA THR A 563 13.73 -19.91 -9.36
C THR A 563 15.06 -19.57 -10.04
N ALA A 564 15.40 -18.28 -10.20
CA ALA A 564 16.60 -17.88 -10.94
C ALA A 564 17.89 -18.00 -10.12
N ALA A 565 17.79 -17.88 -8.79
CA ALA A 565 18.93 -18.05 -7.88
C ALA A 565 18.43 -18.66 -6.56
N ALA A 566 18.73 -19.93 -6.35
CA ALA A 566 18.35 -20.63 -5.13
C ALA A 566 19.55 -21.44 -4.61
N THR A 567 19.72 -21.49 -3.28
CA THR A 567 20.85 -22.19 -2.66
C THR A 567 20.47 -22.73 -1.27
N TYR A 568 21.09 -23.84 -0.87
CA TYR A 568 20.90 -24.43 0.44
C TYR A 568 22.22 -24.96 1.03
N PRO A 569 22.40 -24.98 2.37
CA PRO A 569 23.62 -25.41 3.02
C PRO A 569 23.71 -26.93 3.14
N ILE A 570 24.95 -27.44 3.29
CA ILE A 570 25.28 -28.80 3.73
C ILE A 570 26.03 -28.67 5.04
N LEU A 571 25.46 -29.18 6.12
CA LEU A 571 26.10 -29.15 7.45
C LEU A 571 27.14 -30.27 7.62
N GLU A 572 28.19 -29.97 8.42
CA GLU A 572 29.14 -31.01 8.87
C GLU A 572 28.50 -32.11 9.70
#